data_469bd1926e018e2536ce3eb0ae3969a7
#
_entry.id   469bd1926e018e2536ce3eb0ae3969a7
#
_cell.length_a   1.000
_cell.length_b   1.000
_cell.length_c   1.000
_cell.angle_alpha   90.00
_cell.angle_beta   90.00
_cell.angle_gamma   90.00
#
_symmetry.space_group_name_H-M   'P 1'
#
loop_
_entity.id
_entity.type
_entity.pdbx_description
1 polymer ?
#
loop_
_entity_poly.entity_id
_entity_poly.type
_entity_poly.pdbx_seq_one_letter_code
_entity_poly.pdbx_strand_id
1 'polypeptide(L)'
;MPNKHAMLSASSSARWLACPPSAQLCAALPDTVTDYALEGTCAHELAEYKVQKLLGNPASNPTENLDFYDAEMEDCTDSYAQYIAEQLANLQESIVLVEQRLDFSRYVPSGFGTGDC
;
A
#
# COMPACT_ATOMS: atom_id res chain seq x y z
N MET A 1 7.44 6.62 -6.42
CA MET A 1 7.82 6.88 -5.03
C MET A 1 8.98 6.01 -4.65
N PRO A 2 10.05 6.58 -4.18
CA PRO A 2 11.08 5.75 -3.60
C PRO A 2 10.55 5.19 -2.29
N ASN A 3 10.03 4.00 -2.35
CA ASN A 3 9.57 3.28 -1.17
C ASN A 3 10.78 2.82 -0.39
N LYS A 4 11.30 3.70 0.43
CA LYS A 4 12.23 3.27 1.45
C LYS A 4 11.41 2.49 2.46
N HIS A 5 11.56 1.18 2.44
CA HIS A 5 11.00 0.33 3.49
C HIS A 5 11.77 0.54 4.78
N ALA A 6 11.06 0.50 5.90
CA ALA A 6 11.73 0.46 7.19
C ALA A 6 12.52 -0.85 7.33
N MET A 7 13.65 -0.83 8.01
CA MET A 7 14.43 -2.05 8.29
C MET A 7 13.57 -3.09 9.00
N LEU A 8 12.77 -2.66 9.96
CA LEU A 8 11.79 -3.47 10.68
C LEU A 8 10.39 -3.12 10.18
N SER A 9 10.09 -3.47 8.93
CA SER A 9 8.81 -3.17 8.32
C SER A 9 7.71 -4.11 8.82
N ALA A 10 6.48 -3.62 8.80
CA ALA A 10 5.31 -4.42 9.19
C ALA A 10 5.13 -5.63 8.27
N SER A 11 5.32 -5.47 6.97
CA SER A 11 5.17 -6.55 5.98
C SER A 11 6.20 -7.67 6.13
N SER A 12 7.38 -7.39 6.67
CA SER A 12 8.43 -8.38 6.93
C SER A 12 8.49 -8.83 8.40
N SER A 13 7.54 -8.44 9.23
CA SER A 13 7.56 -8.66 10.67
C SER A 13 7.62 -10.13 11.06
N ALA A 14 6.94 -11.02 10.36
CA ALA A 14 7.00 -12.46 10.61
C ALA A 14 8.44 -12.99 10.51
N ARG A 15 9.22 -12.48 9.55
CA ARG A 15 10.63 -12.87 9.37
C ARG A 15 11.52 -12.35 10.50
N TRP A 16 11.51 -11.04 10.77
CA TRP A 16 12.42 -10.49 11.77
C TRP A 16 12.00 -10.76 13.21
N LEU A 17 10.73 -11.07 13.48
CA LEU A 17 10.28 -11.57 14.78
C LEU A 17 10.79 -13.01 15.02
N ALA A 18 10.76 -13.86 13.99
CA ALA A 18 11.26 -15.22 14.08
C ALA A 18 12.79 -15.29 14.07
N CYS A 19 13.45 -14.40 13.33
CA CYS A 19 14.90 -14.34 13.17
C CYS A 19 15.38 -12.88 13.19
N PRO A 20 15.61 -12.29 14.36
CA PRO A 20 16.01 -10.89 14.48
C PRO A 20 17.24 -10.49 13.62
N PRO A 21 18.30 -11.31 13.50
CA PRO A 21 19.44 -10.96 12.63
C PRO A 21 19.10 -10.82 11.16
N SER A 22 17.97 -11.38 10.71
CA SER A 22 17.56 -11.31 9.30
C SER A 22 17.32 -9.87 8.83
N ALA A 23 16.91 -8.97 9.72
CA ALA A 23 16.70 -7.56 9.38
C ALA A 23 18.00 -6.90 8.89
N GLN A 24 19.10 -7.11 9.60
CA GLN A 24 20.42 -6.57 9.21
C GLN A 24 20.98 -7.27 7.98
N LEU A 25 20.86 -8.58 7.89
CA LEU A 25 21.31 -9.36 6.74
C LEU A 25 20.61 -8.94 5.46
N CYS A 26 19.28 -8.79 5.51
CA CYS A 26 18.52 -8.35 4.36
C CYS A 26 18.77 -6.90 3.98
N ALA A 27 19.03 -6.02 4.95
CA ALA A 27 19.37 -4.62 4.69
C ALA A 27 20.69 -4.46 3.92
N ALA A 28 21.60 -5.42 4.06
CA ALA A 28 22.89 -5.44 3.36
C ALA A 28 22.79 -5.98 1.92
N LEU A 29 21.67 -6.61 1.56
CA LEU A 29 21.44 -7.13 0.21
C LEU A 29 20.82 -6.05 -0.69
N PRO A 30 21.12 -6.07 -2.01
CA PRO A 30 20.48 -5.15 -2.94
C PRO A 30 18.99 -5.45 -3.04
N ASP A 31 18.17 -4.39 -3.13
CA ASP A 31 16.76 -4.54 -3.43
C ASP A 31 16.58 -5.06 -4.86
N THR A 32 15.82 -6.13 -4.98
CA THR A 32 15.42 -6.66 -6.29
C THR A 32 13.95 -6.35 -6.52
N VAL A 33 13.67 -5.67 -7.63
CA VAL A 33 12.31 -5.39 -8.05
C VAL A 33 11.88 -6.50 -9.00
N THR A 34 10.78 -7.18 -8.67
CA THR A 34 10.18 -8.21 -9.51
C THR A 34 9.00 -7.65 -10.29
N ASP A 35 8.62 -8.30 -11.39
CA ASP A 35 7.42 -7.93 -12.15
C ASP A 35 6.15 -8.01 -11.28
N TYR A 36 6.08 -8.98 -10.37
CA TYR A 36 4.99 -9.08 -9.39
C TYR A 36 4.89 -7.86 -8.47
N ALA A 37 6.04 -7.33 -8.03
CA ALA A 37 6.08 -6.13 -7.20
C ALA A 37 5.66 -4.89 -8.00
N LEU A 38 6.04 -4.79 -9.26
CA LEU A 38 5.62 -3.72 -10.16
C LEU A 38 4.13 -3.78 -10.45
N GLU A 39 3.61 -4.97 -10.73
CA GLU A 39 2.17 -5.20 -10.90
C GLU A 39 1.38 -4.78 -9.65
N GLY A 40 1.85 -5.19 -8.47
CA GLY A 40 1.26 -4.77 -7.19
C GLY A 40 1.26 -3.26 -7.00
N THR A 41 2.34 -2.58 -7.37
CA THR A 41 2.42 -1.11 -7.33
C THR A 41 1.39 -0.47 -8.25
N CYS A 42 1.24 -0.98 -9.47
CA CYS A 42 0.23 -0.50 -10.41
C CYS A 42 -1.19 -0.71 -9.86
N ALA A 43 -1.46 -1.87 -9.26
CA ALA A 43 -2.75 -2.16 -8.64
C ALA A 43 -3.07 -1.18 -7.49
N HIS A 44 -2.09 -0.87 -6.65
CA HIS A 44 -2.23 0.13 -5.57
C HIS A 44 -2.52 1.53 -6.10
N GLU A 45 -1.82 1.97 -7.15
CA GLU A 45 -2.08 3.27 -7.77
C GLU A 45 -3.49 3.39 -8.34
N LEU A 46 -3.97 2.34 -8.99
CA LEU A 46 -5.32 2.30 -9.52
C LEU A 46 -6.37 2.25 -8.40
N ALA A 47 -6.14 1.47 -7.35
CA ALA A 47 -7.01 1.40 -6.19
C ALA A 47 -7.08 2.75 -5.46
N GLU A 48 -5.95 3.41 -5.24
CA GLU A 48 -5.89 4.75 -4.67
C GLU A 48 -6.71 5.75 -5.49
N TYR A 49 -6.52 5.77 -6.79
CA TYR A 49 -7.29 6.63 -7.70
C TYR A 49 -8.80 6.43 -7.54
N LYS A 50 -9.25 5.18 -7.53
CA LYS A 50 -10.69 4.86 -7.39
C LYS A 50 -11.25 5.29 -6.04
N VAL A 51 -10.51 5.10 -4.96
CA VAL A 51 -10.93 5.53 -3.62
C VAL A 51 -10.93 7.05 -3.50
N GLN A 52 -9.93 7.74 -4.01
CA GLN A 52 -9.90 9.21 -4.01
C GLN A 52 -11.08 9.78 -4.80
N LYS A 53 -11.40 9.20 -5.94
CA LYS A 53 -12.56 9.58 -6.74
C LYS A 53 -13.88 9.35 -5.99
N LEU A 54 -14.00 8.21 -5.30
CA LEU A 54 -15.15 7.90 -4.44
C LEU A 54 -15.35 8.96 -3.35
N LEU A 55 -14.26 9.45 -2.76
CA LEU A 55 -14.27 10.47 -1.71
C LEU A 55 -14.49 11.90 -2.25
N GLY A 56 -14.56 12.08 -3.57
CA GLY A 56 -14.70 13.39 -4.19
C GLY A 56 -13.41 14.21 -4.24
N ASN A 57 -12.27 13.60 -3.98
CA ASN A 57 -10.97 14.26 -4.07
C ASN A 57 -10.48 14.33 -5.52
N PRO A 58 -9.73 15.39 -5.90
CA PRO A 58 -9.13 15.43 -7.23
C PRO A 58 -8.08 14.33 -7.37
N ALA A 59 -8.21 13.57 -8.45
CA ALA A 59 -7.26 12.50 -8.77
C ALA A 59 -7.15 12.33 -10.28
N SER A 60 -5.96 12.04 -10.77
CA SER A 60 -5.70 11.75 -12.17
C SER A 60 -5.77 10.24 -12.41
N ASN A 61 -6.46 9.84 -13.50
CA ASN A 61 -6.55 8.44 -13.87
C ASN A 61 -5.15 7.92 -14.28
N PRO A 62 -4.59 6.92 -13.59
CA PRO A 62 -3.25 6.42 -13.87
C PRO A 62 -3.21 5.38 -15.00
N THR A 63 -4.34 4.90 -15.51
CA THR A 63 -4.41 3.74 -16.42
C THR A 63 -3.60 3.90 -17.70
N GLU A 64 -3.43 5.11 -18.21
CA GLU A 64 -2.62 5.39 -19.40
C GLU A 64 -1.10 5.18 -19.17
N ASN A 65 -0.68 5.18 -17.90
CA ASN A 65 0.73 5.10 -17.49
C ASN A 65 1.05 3.80 -16.73
N LEU A 66 0.12 2.86 -16.66
CA LEU A 66 0.32 1.60 -15.96
C LEU A 66 0.71 0.49 -16.93
N ASP A 67 1.93 -0.05 -16.78
CA ASP A 67 2.48 -1.09 -17.66
C ASP A 67 1.78 -2.44 -17.49
N PHE A 68 1.20 -2.71 -16.31
CA PHE A 68 0.58 -3.99 -15.96
C PHE A 68 -0.95 -3.92 -15.89
N TYR A 69 -1.54 -2.88 -16.43
CA TYR A 69 -2.99 -2.70 -16.42
C TYR A 69 -3.68 -3.73 -17.30
N ASP A 70 -4.65 -4.44 -16.73
CA ASP A 70 -5.50 -5.39 -17.42
C ASP A 70 -6.92 -5.43 -16.81
N ALA A 71 -7.78 -6.26 -17.38
CA ALA A 71 -9.17 -6.39 -16.94
C ALA A 71 -9.27 -6.96 -15.51
N GLU A 72 -8.38 -7.85 -15.12
CA GLU A 72 -8.36 -8.42 -13.77
C GLU A 72 -8.01 -7.35 -12.73
N MET A 73 -7.01 -6.54 -13.00
CA MET A 73 -6.63 -5.42 -12.15
C MET A 73 -7.79 -4.42 -12.01
N GLU A 74 -8.49 -4.12 -13.11
CA GLU A 74 -9.68 -3.26 -13.09
C GLU A 74 -10.77 -3.82 -12.18
N ASP A 75 -11.13 -5.09 -12.32
CA ASP A 75 -12.16 -5.75 -11.54
C ASP A 75 -11.79 -5.85 -10.05
N CYS A 76 -10.54 -6.18 -9.73
CA CYS A 76 -10.07 -6.26 -8.36
C CYS A 76 -10.10 -4.90 -7.66
N THR A 77 -9.67 -3.85 -8.34
CA THR A 77 -9.66 -2.49 -7.79
C THR A 77 -11.07 -1.90 -7.69
N ASP A 78 -11.99 -2.25 -8.60
CA ASP A 78 -13.41 -1.92 -8.47
C ASP A 78 -14.03 -2.58 -7.24
N SER A 79 -13.74 -3.86 -7.02
CA SER A 79 -14.22 -4.60 -5.84
C SER A 79 -13.69 -3.98 -4.54
N TYR A 80 -12.44 -3.56 -4.52
CA TYR A 80 -11.83 -2.86 -3.39
C TYR A 80 -12.53 -1.53 -3.11
N ALA A 81 -12.73 -0.70 -4.13
CA ALA A 81 -13.41 0.58 -3.99
C ALA A 81 -14.87 0.41 -3.53
N GLN A 82 -15.57 -0.61 -4.04
CA GLN A 82 -16.91 -0.94 -3.61
C GLN A 82 -16.94 -1.35 -2.13
N TYR A 83 -16.01 -2.17 -1.69
CA TYR A 83 -15.89 -2.55 -0.28
C TYR A 83 -15.71 -1.32 0.62
N ILE A 84 -14.83 -0.39 0.24
CA ILE A 84 -14.64 0.87 0.97
C ILE A 84 -15.95 1.67 1.03
N ALA A 85 -16.68 1.78 -0.10
CA ALA A 85 -17.95 2.49 -0.16
C ALA A 85 -19.00 1.88 0.79
N GLU A 86 -19.07 0.56 0.85
CA GLU A 86 -19.96 -0.18 1.74
C GLU A 86 -19.62 0.07 3.22
N GLN A 87 -18.35 0.07 3.56
CA GLN A 87 -17.89 0.38 4.93
C GLN A 87 -18.26 1.82 5.31
N LEU A 88 -18.02 2.77 4.42
CA LEU A 88 -18.37 4.18 4.66
C LEU A 88 -19.87 4.41 4.84
N ALA A 89 -20.70 3.69 4.10
CA ALA A 89 -22.15 3.78 4.23
C ALA A 89 -22.66 3.34 5.61
N ASN A 90 -21.90 2.47 6.30
CA ASN A 90 -22.24 1.97 7.63
C ASN A 90 -21.69 2.83 8.78
N LEU A 91 -20.87 3.83 8.48
CA LEU A 91 -20.25 4.72 9.45
C LEU A 91 -20.99 6.07 9.48
N GLN A 92 -21.32 6.55 10.68
CA GLN A 92 -21.99 7.86 10.83
C GLN A 92 -20.98 9.01 10.82
N GLU A 93 -19.83 8.81 11.46
CA GLU A 93 -18.72 9.75 11.47
C GLU A 93 -17.43 8.98 11.26
N SER A 94 -16.65 9.38 10.28
CA SER A 94 -15.37 8.73 9.99
C SER A 94 -14.36 9.73 9.43
N ILE A 95 -13.11 9.48 9.76
CA ILE A 95 -11.97 10.10 9.07
C ILE A 95 -11.41 9.04 8.15
N VAL A 96 -11.33 9.36 6.87
CA VAL A 96 -10.79 8.45 5.85
C VAL A 96 -9.40 8.93 5.44
N LEU A 97 -8.43 8.07 5.64
CA LEU A 97 -7.04 8.30 5.26
C LEU A 97 -6.68 7.33 4.15
N VAL A 98 -6.09 7.83 3.07
CA VAL A 98 -5.69 7.03 1.91
C VAL A 98 -4.19 7.16 1.70
N GLU A 99 -3.49 6.04 1.53
CA GLU A 99 -2.03 5.98 1.37
C GLU A 99 -1.30 6.77 2.47
N GLN A 100 -1.77 6.59 3.69
CA GLN A 100 -1.26 7.33 4.83
C GLN A 100 0.00 6.70 5.39
N ARG A 101 1.07 7.48 5.48
CA ARG A 101 2.27 7.07 6.21
C ARG A 101 1.97 7.02 7.71
N LEU A 102 2.28 5.89 8.31
CA LEU A 102 2.13 5.62 9.74
C LEU A 102 3.50 5.54 10.39
N ASP A 103 3.70 6.33 11.42
CA ASP A 103 4.92 6.31 12.24
C ASP A 103 4.65 5.52 13.52
N PHE A 104 5.33 4.40 13.68
CA PHE A 104 5.29 3.59 14.88
C PHE A 104 6.67 3.39 15.51
N SER A 105 7.57 4.36 15.28
CA SER A 105 8.93 4.38 15.84
C SER A 105 8.97 4.35 17.37
N ARG A 106 7.86 4.71 18.02
CA ARG A 106 7.71 4.56 19.47
C ARG A 106 7.79 3.11 19.93
N TYR A 107 7.35 2.17 19.09
CA TYR A 107 7.27 0.75 19.43
C TYR A 107 8.37 -0.06 18.76
N VAL A 108 8.75 0.34 17.58
CA VAL A 108 9.75 -0.34 16.76
C VAL A 108 10.76 0.70 16.29
N PRO A 109 12.08 0.55 16.57
CA PRO A 109 13.09 1.53 16.20
C PRO A 109 13.03 1.87 14.70
N SER A 110 12.88 3.16 14.40
CA SER A 110 12.72 3.69 13.04
C SER A 110 11.55 3.05 12.25
N GLY A 111 10.55 2.53 12.96
CA GLY A 111 9.41 1.84 12.36
C GLY A 111 8.44 2.80 11.69
N PHE A 112 8.10 2.51 10.45
CA PHE A 112 7.04 3.18 9.71
C PHE A 112 6.44 2.23 8.67
N GLY A 113 5.29 2.58 8.18
CA GLY A 113 4.61 1.88 7.11
C GLY A 113 3.62 2.80 6.41
N THR A 114 2.98 2.30 5.37
CA THR A 114 1.90 2.99 4.68
C THR A 114 0.63 2.16 4.79
N GLY A 115 -0.44 2.80 5.25
CA GLY A 115 -1.77 2.20 5.25
C GLY A 115 -2.51 2.57 3.99
N ASP A 116 -3.13 1.61 3.32
CA ASP A 116 -3.80 1.82 2.04
C ASP A 116 -5.09 2.66 2.21
N CYS A 117 -5.92 2.29 3.17
CA CYS A 117 -7.12 3.02 3.53
C CYS A 117 -7.64 2.58 4.91
#